data_9d96658718a4a122e9b48361f4f4d781
#
_entry.id   9d96658718a4a122e9b48361f4f4d781
#
_cell.length_a   1.000
_cell.length_b   1.000
_cell.length_c   1.000
_cell.angle_alpha   90.00
_cell.angle_beta   90.00
_cell.angle_gamma   90.00
#
_symmetry.space_group_name_H-M   'P 1'
#
loop_
_entity.id
_entity.type
_entity.pdbx_description
1 polymer ?
#
loop_
_entity_poly.entity_id
_entity_poly.type
_entity_poly.pdbx_seq_one_letter_code
_entity_poly.pdbx_strand_id
1 'polypeptide(L)'
;MSKKPFISVIMPIHNEEAYLLCSLESLKQIEDQIFEFIFILDRCTDNSEALVRRWFPDAKIVKKEICKWKNSIAENFQIGFEMSKGDIICLHDADVTTPRNMLSVLEELKNDVASVGLTLLTCKEASFLNRLYYYWEKTRRFAPLGEEPIGALRLIRRECLEKVGGFKDVIAQETQLDIDFRKAGYKSKVVTNVTCYHLRKFSFKKAVRSQIQAGKARKQIRMPFWRVLGHAVLRLRPFTLYGYLFKKEDDHHESN
;
A
#
# COMPACT_ATOMS: atom_id res chain seq x y z
N MET A 1 -12.33 26.67 15.12
CA MET A 1 -11.10 25.86 14.88
C MET A 1 -11.54 24.43 14.65
N SER A 2 -11.36 23.87 13.46
CA SER A 2 -11.66 22.44 13.25
C SER A 2 -10.65 21.61 14.06
N LYS A 3 -11.16 20.65 14.84
CA LYS A 3 -10.35 19.70 15.61
C LYS A 3 -9.44 18.96 14.61
N LYS A 4 -8.13 18.87 14.91
CA LYS A 4 -7.22 18.03 14.10
C LYS A 4 -7.74 16.59 14.12
N PRO A 5 -7.84 15.91 12.96
CA PRO A 5 -8.30 14.53 12.94
C PRO A 5 -7.29 13.62 13.64
N PHE A 6 -7.77 12.62 14.37
CA PHE A 6 -6.92 11.57 14.92
C PHE A 6 -6.52 10.59 13.83
N ILE A 7 -5.22 10.30 13.71
CA ILE A 7 -4.66 9.43 12.67
C ILE A 7 -4.17 8.14 13.32
N SER A 8 -4.66 6.99 12.85
CA SER A 8 -4.13 5.67 13.19
C SER A 8 -3.25 5.17 12.04
N VAL A 9 -1.98 4.93 12.31
CA VAL A 9 -1.06 4.29 11.35
C VAL A 9 -1.12 2.78 11.53
N ILE A 10 -1.39 2.05 10.46
CA ILE A 10 -1.41 0.58 10.41
C ILE A 10 -0.27 0.12 9.50
N MET A 11 0.67 -0.64 10.07
CA MET A 11 1.84 -1.15 9.34
C MET A 11 1.91 -2.68 9.48
N PRO A 12 1.55 -3.44 8.44
CA PRO A 12 1.85 -4.86 8.34
C PRO A 12 3.34 -5.10 8.16
N ILE A 13 3.90 -6.09 8.87
CA ILE A 13 5.32 -6.43 8.83
C ILE A 13 5.45 -7.95 8.67
N HIS A 14 6.23 -8.40 7.67
CA HIS A 14 6.57 -9.81 7.48
C HIS A 14 8.04 -9.93 7.08
N ASN A 15 8.92 -10.20 8.06
CA ASN A 15 10.36 -10.35 7.85
C ASN A 15 11.00 -9.16 7.11
N GLU A 16 10.86 -7.95 7.65
CA GLU A 16 11.30 -6.70 7.03
C GLU A 16 12.52 -6.07 7.69
N GLU A 17 13.27 -6.80 8.54
CA GLU A 17 14.44 -6.31 9.27
C GLU A 17 15.39 -5.47 8.42
N ALA A 18 15.60 -5.86 7.15
CA ALA A 18 16.53 -5.20 6.24
C ALA A 18 16.14 -3.75 5.85
N TYR A 19 14.86 -3.40 5.91
CA TYR A 19 14.32 -2.10 5.46
C TYR A 19 13.58 -1.35 6.56
N LEU A 20 13.10 -2.08 7.55
CA LEU A 20 12.21 -1.59 8.60
C LEU A 20 12.84 -0.43 9.39
N LEU A 21 14.15 -0.48 9.67
CA LEU A 21 14.83 0.58 10.40
C LEU A 21 14.64 1.95 9.74
N CYS A 22 14.95 2.07 8.45
CA CYS A 22 14.80 3.33 7.71
C CYS A 22 13.33 3.79 7.63
N SER A 23 12.39 2.83 7.51
CA SER A 23 10.96 3.13 7.53
C SER A 23 10.52 3.71 8.89
N LEU A 24 10.88 3.05 10.00
CA LEU A 24 10.57 3.51 11.36
C LEU A 24 11.22 4.85 11.69
N GLU A 25 12.49 5.07 11.30
CA GLU A 25 13.17 6.37 11.46
C GLU A 25 12.43 7.50 10.76
N SER A 26 11.96 7.26 9.53
CA SER A 26 11.20 8.26 8.79
C SER A 26 9.82 8.52 9.41
N LEU A 27 9.16 7.46 9.91
CA LEU A 27 7.87 7.56 10.57
C LEU A 27 7.97 8.29 11.92
N LYS A 28 9.06 8.09 12.67
CA LYS A 28 9.33 8.76 13.95
C LYS A 28 9.37 10.28 13.83
N GLN A 29 9.71 10.83 12.66
CA GLN A 29 9.77 12.27 12.43
C GLN A 29 8.43 13.00 12.49
N ILE A 30 7.32 12.26 12.45
CA ILE A 30 5.95 12.79 12.51
C ILE A 30 5.15 12.21 13.67
N GLU A 31 5.81 11.52 14.61
CA GLU A 31 5.15 10.78 15.70
C GLU A 31 4.22 11.67 16.54
N ASP A 32 4.61 12.89 16.84
CA ASP A 32 3.86 13.88 17.59
C ASP A 32 2.53 14.30 16.95
N GLN A 33 2.37 13.99 15.67
CA GLN A 33 1.18 14.30 14.88
C GLN A 33 0.26 13.09 14.67
N ILE A 34 0.69 11.92 15.10
CA ILE A 34 -0.04 10.64 14.97
C ILE A 34 -0.71 10.30 16.31
N PHE A 35 -1.95 9.85 16.24
CA PHE A 35 -2.70 9.47 17.44
C PHE A 35 -2.28 8.10 17.98
N GLU A 36 -2.07 7.14 17.10
CA GLU A 36 -1.64 5.78 17.47
C GLU A 36 -0.93 5.06 16.33
N PHE A 37 -0.06 4.12 16.72
CA PHE A 37 0.61 3.20 15.80
C PHE A 37 0.17 1.77 16.11
N ILE A 38 -0.15 1.01 15.05
CA ILE A 38 -0.59 -0.37 15.11
C ILE A 38 0.28 -1.18 14.15
N PHE A 39 1.15 -2.01 14.71
CA PHE A 39 2.03 -2.88 13.95
C PHE A 39 1.48 -4.30 13.97
N ILE A 40 1.29 -4.89 12.79
CA ILE A 40 0.83 -6.27 12.63
C ILE A 40 2.03 -7.13 12.22
N LEU A 41 2.58 -7.87 13.17
CA LEU A 41 3.71 -8.79 12.93
C LEU A 41 3.15 -10.10 12.37
N ASP A 42 3.16 -10.22 11.04
CA ASP A 42 2.62 -11.37 10.34
C ASP A 42 3.68 -12.47 10.21
N ARG A 43 3.67 -13.43 11.15
CA ARG A 43 4.59 -14.59 11.14
C ARG A 43 6.06 -14.19 10.99
N CYS A 44 6.48 -13.14 11.70
CA CYS A 44 7.87 -12.69 11.70
C CYS A 44 8.78 -13.68 12.42
N THR A 45 9.92 -13.99 11.79
CA THR A 45 10.97 -14.88 12.32
C THR A 45 12.32 -14.18 12.45
N ASP A 46 12.40 -12.93 12.01
CA ASP A 46 13.58 -12.05 12.08
C ASP A 46 13.50 -11.05 13.26
N ASN A 47 14.40 -10.06 13.30
CA ASN A 47 14.42 -9.06 14.36
C ASN A 47 13.40 -7.92 14.19
N SER A 48 12.43 -8.03 13.27
CA SER A 48 11.43 -6.97 13.01
C SER A 48 10.68 -6.56 14.28
N GLU A 49 10.28 -7.51 15.14
CA GLU A 49 9.60 -7.19 16.42
C GLU A 49 10.49 -6.35 17.35
N ALA A 50 11.75 -6.73 17.51
CA ALA A 50 12.68 -6.02 18.38
C ALA A 50 12.89 -4.57 17.90
N LEU A 51 12.97 -4.35 16.59
CA LEU A 51 13.07 -3.01 16.00
C LEU A 51 11.82 -2.17 16.31
N VAL A 52 10.62 -2.72 16.10
CA VAL A 52 9.38 -1.99 16.39
C VAL A 52 9.32 -1.59 17.86
N ARG A 53 9.55 -2.51 18.79
CA ARG A 53 9.51 -2.23 20.24
C ARG A 53 10.52 -1.19 20.68
N ARG A 54 11.70 -1.18 20.06
CA ARG A 54 12.75 -0.19 20.35
C ARG A 54 12.36 1.22 19.89
N TRP A 55 11.74 1.35 18.71
CA TRP A 55 11.42 2.66 18.11
C TRP A 55 10.08 3.22 18.56
N PHE A 56 9.10 2.34 18.79
CA PHE A 56 7.73 2.67 19.18
C PHE A 56 7.29 1.82 20.38
N PRO A 57 7.83 2.06 21.58
CA PRO A 57 7.55 1.23 22.77
C PRO A 57 6.08 1.25 23.17
N ASP A 58 5.37 2.36 22.93
CA ASP A 58 3.97 2.55 23.29
C ASP A 58 2.99 2.12 22.18
N ALA A 59 3.49 1.61 21.07
CA ALA A 59 2.65 1.18 19.96
C ALA A 59 1.86 -0.09 20.27
N LYS A 60 0.70 -0.22 19.66
CA LYS A 60 -0.04 -1.48 19.65
C LYS A 60 0.64 -2.48 18.72
N ILE A 61 0.99 -3.65 19.25
CA ILE A 61 1.63 -4.72 18.48
C ILE A 61 0.72 -5.95 18.50
N VAL A 62 0.37 -6.43 17.31
CA VAL A 62 -0.39 -7.67 17.10
C VAL A 62 0.53 -8.70 16.49
N LYS A 63 0.69 -9.86 17.12
CA LYS A 63 1.37 -11.01 16.54
C LYS A 63 0.35 -11.90 15.85
N LYS A 64 0.47 -12.06 14.55
CA LYS A 64 -0.36 -12.95 13.76
C LYS A 64 0.43 -14.19 13.38
N GLU A 65 0.04 -15.34 13.93
CA GLU A 65 0.68 -16.63 13.70
C GLU A 65 0.03 -17.41 12.53
N ILE A 66 -1.25 -17.14 12.27
CA ILE A 66 -2.03 -17.85 11.26
C ILE A 66 -2.67 -16.85 10.30
N CYS A 67 -2.58 -17.14 9.01
CA CYS A 67 -3.30 -16.41 7.98
C CYS A 67 -4.65 -17.10 7.71
N LYS A 68 -5.76 -16.39 7.91
CA LYS A 68 -7.11 -16.90 7.66
C LYS A 68 -7.61 -16.54 6.26
N TRP A 69 -7.14 -15.42 5.73
CA TRP A 69 -7.49 -14.94 4.40
C TRP A 69 -6.48 -15.41 3.35
N LYS A 70 -6.92 -15.51 2.10
CA LYS A 70 -6.03 -15.75 0.95
C LYS A 70 -5.05 -14.60 0.74
N ASN A 71 -5.47 -13.37 1.03
CA ASN A 71 -4.63 -12.18 0.99
C ASN A 71 -4.23 -11.75 2.41
N SER A 72 -3.03 -12.14 2.84
CA SER A 72 -2.50 -11.81 4.17
C SER A 72 -2.39 -10.32 4.43
N ILE A 73 -2.06 -9.51 3.41
CA ILE A 73 -1.93 -8.04 3.55
C ILE A 73 -3.30 -7.42 3.80
N ALA A 74 -4.33 -7.85 3.08
CA ALA A 74 -5.70 -7.39 3.31
C ALA A 74 -6.20 -7.75 4.71
N GLU A 75 -5.91 -8.99 5.17
CA GLU A 75 -6.23 -9.42 6.53
C GLU A 75 -5.52 -8.56 7.59
N ASN A 76 -4.24 -8.27 7.39
CA ASN A 76 -3.46 -7.45 8.31
C ASN A 76 -4.02 -6.02 8.40
N PHE A 77 -4.40 -5.41 7.29
CA PHE A 77 -5.05 -4.09 7.30
C PHE A 77 -6.43 -4.15 7.95
N GLN A 78 -7.20 -5.22 7.76
CA GLN A 78 -8.49 -5.39 8.43
C GLN A 78 -8.33 -5.50 9.95
N ILE A 79 -7.40 -6.33 10.43
CA ILE A 79 -7.08 -6.45 11.86
C ILE A 79 -6.68 -5.08 12.44
N GLY A 80 -5.78 -4.38 11.78
CA GLY A 80 -5.35 -3.05 12.21
C GLY A 80 -6.49 -2.03 12.21
N PHE A 81 -7.36 -2.06 11.22
CA PHE A 81 -8.55 -1.21 11.15
C PHE A 81 -9.52 -1.45 12.32
N GLU A 82 -9.83 -2.70 12.63
CA GLU A 82 -10.71 -3.07 13.76
C GLU A 82 -10.15 -2.63 15.11
N MET A 83 -8.82 -2.61 15.26
CA MET A 83 -8.15 -2.18 16.48
C MET A 83 -7.94 -0.67 16.59
N SER A 84 -8.05 0.04 15.48
CA SER A 84 -7.77 1.47 15.39
C SER A 84 -8.94 2.33 15.89
N LYS A 85 -8.64 3.56 16.34
CA LYS A 85 -9.63 4.51 16.87
C LYS A 85 -9.58 5.89 16.19
N GLY A 86 -8.62 6.12 15.30
CA GLY A 86 -8.46 7.40 14.61
C GLY A 86 -9.53 7.65 13.57
N ASP A 87 -9.79 8.92 13.28
CA ASP A 87 -10.73 9.36 12.24
C ASP A 87 -10.19 9.10 10.82
N ILE A 88 -8.87 9.06 10.72
CA ILE A 88 -8.12 8.76 9.49
C ILE A 88 -7.29 7.51 9.70
N ILE A 89 -7.41 6.57 8.79
CA ILE A 89 -6.61 5.34 8.72
C ILE A 89 -5.47 5.57 7.73
N CYS A 90 -4.24 5.47 8.20
CA CYS A 90 -3.05 5.53 7.37
C CYS A 90 -2.50 4.12 7.16
N LEU A 91 -2.63 3.59 5.95
CA LEU A 91 -1.95 2.36 5.55
C LEU A 91 -0.50 2.69 5.25
N HIS A 92 0.42 1.90 5.77
CA HIS A 92 1.85 2.13 5.61
C HIS A 92 2.60 0.82 5.40
N ASP A 93 3.29 0.66 4.28
CA ASP A 93 4.15 -0.50 4.04
C ASP A 93 5.47 -0.39 4.82
N ALA A 94 5.95 -1.50 5.37
CA ALA A 94 7.13 -1.55 6.24
C ALA A 94 8.46 -1.21 5.54
N ASP A 95 8.47 -1.15 4.23
CA ASP A 95 9.65 -0.85 3.40
C ASP A 95 9.53 0.46 2.60
N VAL A 96 8.72 1.39 3.12
CA VAL A 96 8.46 2.70 2.51
C VAL A 96 8.86 3.82 3.48
N THR A 97 9.39 4.91 2.95
CA THR A 97 9.70 6.11 3.75
C THR A 97 8.48 6.99 3.96
N THR A 98 8.38 7.62 5.13
CA THR A 98 7.37 8.63 5.45
C THR A 98 7.92 10.03 5.19
N PRO A 99 7.37 10.81 4.26
CA PRO A 99 7.80 12.19 4.08
C PRO A 99 7.30 13.08 5.22
N ARG A 100 8.13 14.03 5.68
CA ARG A 100 7.79 14.96 6.79
C ARG A 100 6.50 15.74 6.55
N ASN A 101 6.21 16.05 5.29
CA ASN A 101 5.01 16.78 4.89
C ASN A 101 3.84 15.86 4.54
N MET A 102 3.85 14.59 4.98
CA MET A 102 2.79 13.63 4.69
C MET A 102 1.39 14.17 5.04
N LEU A 103 1.28 14.85 6.16
CA LEU A 103 -0.02 15.31 6.65
C LEU A 103 -0.60 16.50 5.87
N SER A 104 0.17 17.13 4.99
CA SER A 104 -0.39 18.16 4.09
C SER A 104 -1.46 17.60 3.15
N VAL A 105 -1.45 16.28 2.89
CA VAL A 105 -2.45 15.63 2.04
C VAL A 105 -3.83 15.49 2.69
N LEU A 106 -3.95 15.73 4.00
CA LEU A 106 -5.25 15.72 4.70
C LEU A 106 -6.22 16.75 4.13
N GLU A 107 -5.71 17.82 3.53
CA GLU A 107 -6.53 18.84 2.88
C GLU A 107 -7.30 18.29 1.67
N GLU A 108 -6.80 17.21 1.07
CA GLU A 108 -7.43 16.52 -0.05
C GLU A 108 -8.54 15.54 0.38
N LEU A 109 -8.57 15.14 1.66
CA LEU A 109 -9.57 14.22 2.23
C LEU A 109 -10.85 14.98 2.62
N LYS A 110 -11.46 15.64 1.65
CA LYS A 110 -12.68 16.45 1.85
C LYS A 110 -13.80 16.01 0.92
N ASN A 111 -15.03 16.34 1.28
CA ASN A 111 -16.23 16.10 0.48
C ASN A 111 -16.39 14.63 0.06
N ASP A 112 -16.31 14.36 -1.25
CA ASP A 112 -16.46 13.05 -1.86
C ASP A 112 -15.16 12.23 -1.96
N VAL A 113 -14.04 12.71 -1.41
CA VAL A 113 -12.76 12.00 -1.41
C VAL A 113 -12.66 11.11 -0.18
N ALA A 114 -12.72 9.78 -0.39
CA ALA A 114 -12.57 8.78 0.67
C ALA A 114 -11.11 8.50 1.02
N SER A 115 -10.23 8.55 0.04
CA SER A 115 -8.83 8.20 0.26
C SER A 115 -7.87 8.98 -0.62
N VAL A 116 -6.67 9.17 -0.08
CA VAL A 116 -5.56 9.83 -0.77
C VAL A 116 -4.31 8.98 -0.62
N GLY A 117 -3.71 8.59 -1.73
CA GLY A 117 -2.39 7.94 -1.79
C GLY A 117 -1.30 8.93 -2.16
N LEU A 118 -0.10 8.71 -1.66
CA LEU A 118 1.08 9.48 -2.02
C LEU A 118 1.72 8.92 -3.29
N THR A 119 2.49 9.76 -3.98
CA THR A 119 3.33 9.28 -5.07
C THR A 119 4.42 8.37 -4.54
N LEU A 120 4.42 7.11 -4.96
CA LEU A 120 5.46 6.14 -4.64
C LEU A 120 6.50 6.08 -5.76
N LEU A 121 7.77 6.26 -5.42
CA LEU A 121 8.91 6.07 -6.31
C LEU A 121 9.92 5.10 -5.69
N THR A 122 10.69 4.42 -6.52
CA THR A 122 11.81 3.59 -6.08
C THR A 122 12.96 4.46 -5.57
N CYS A 123 13.57 4.09 -4.44
CA CYS A 123 14.78 4.76 -3.94
C CYS A 123 15.93 4.58 -4.93
N LYS A 124 16.34 5.68 -5.59
CA LYS A 124 17.35 5.64 -6.66
C LYS A 124 18.77 5.38 -6.15
N GLU A 125 19.02 5.64 -4.87
CA GLU A 125 20.31 5.47 -4.21
C GLU A 125 20.63 4.00 -3.90
N ALA A 126 19.64 3.13 -3.88
CA ALA A 126 19.80 1.73 -3.47
C ALA A 126 20.64 0.89 -4.46
N SER A 127 20.63 1.20 -5.76
CA SER A 127 21.46 0.57 -6.79
C SER A 127 21.40 1.30 -8.13
N PHE A 128 22.32 0.94 -9.07
CA PHE A 128 22.27 1.45 -10.45
C PHE A 128 20.94 1.09 -11.15
N LEU A 129 20.46 -0.13 -10.98
CA LEU A 129 19.17 -0.57 -11.55
C LEU A 129 17.99 0.18 -10.93
N ASN A 130 18.06 0.50 -9.63
CA ASN A 130 17.06 1.35 -8.99
C ASN A 130 17.01 2.74 -9.63
N ARG A 131 18.17 3.30 -9.95
CA ARG A 131 18.26 4.61 -10.62
C ARG A 131 17.59 4.61 -11.98
N LEU A 132 17.84 3.60 -12.81
CA LEU A 132 17.18 3.43 -14.11
C LEU A 132 15.67 3.27 -13.93
N TYR A 133 15.26 2.42 -13.00
CA TYR A 133 13.86 2.15 -12.72
C TYR A 133 13.13 3.40 -12.19
N TYR A 134 13.75 4.19 -11.33
CA TYR A 134 13.23 5.46 -10.83
C TYR A 134 12.91 6.45 -11.98
N TYR A 135 13.82 6.62 -12.94
CA TYR A 135 13.55 7.49 -14.09
C TYR A 135 12.43 6.95 -14.97
N TRP A 136 12.39 5.64 -15.16
CA TRP A 136 11.27 5.01 -15.88
C TRP A 136 9.94 5.19 -15.11
N GLU A 137 9.91 5.11 -13.79
CA GLU A 137 8.72 5.39 -13.00
C GLU A 137 8.23 6.83 -13.17
N LYS A 138 9.12 7.80 -13.28
CA LYS A 138 8.75 9.19 -13.55
C LYS A 138 8.07 9.37 -14.89
N THR A 139 8.42 8.60 -15.91
CA THR A 139 7.76 8.69 -17.23
C THR A 139 6.31 8.21 -17.19
N ARG A 140 5.93 7.40 -16.21
CA ARG A 140 4.54 6.92 -16.06
C ARG A 140 3.51 8.02 -15.83
N ARG A 141 3.93 9.19 -15.38
CA ARG A 141 3.06 10.37 -15.20
C ARG A 141 2.44 10.83 -16.53
N PHE A 142 3.05 10.49 -17.66
CA PHE A 142 2.57 10.84 -19.00
C PHE A 142 1.58 9.81 -19.58
N ALA A 143 1.36 8.69 -18.91
CA ALA A 143 0.43 7.66 -19.39
C ALA A 143 -0.94 7.83 -18.67
N PRO A 144 -2.01 8.30 -19.35
CA PRO A 144 -3.30 8.65 -18.75
C PRO A 144 -4.16 7.42 -18.42
N LEU A 145 -3.62 6.46 -17.69
CA LEU A 145 -4.24 5.15 -17.42
C LEU A 145 -4.75 4.97 -16.00
N GLY A 146 -5.23 6.03 -15.38
CA GLY A 146 -5.85 6.00 -14.05
C GLY A 146 -4.93 6.48 -12.94
N GLU A 147 -5.49 7.27 -12.07
CA GLU A 147 -4.84 7.90 -10.90
C GLU A 147 -5.24 7.18 -9.61
N GLU A 148 -5.52 5.87 -9.67
CA GLU A 148 -5.88 5.10 -8.49
C GLU A 148 -4.66 4.96 -7.57
N PRO A 149 -4.80 5.26 -6.27
CA PRO A 149 -3.69 5.24 -5.33
C PRO A 149 -3.13 3.83 -5.15
N ILE A 150 -1.81 3.76 -5.01
CA ILE A 150 -1.11 2.55 -4.59
C ILE A 150 -1.17 2.51 -3.05
N GLY A 151 -1.33 1.34 -2.46
CA GLY A 151 -1.56 1.16 -1.03
C GLY A 151 -0.36 1.44 -0.13
N ALA A 152 0.84 1.64 -0.68
CA ALA A 152 2.09 1.71 0.06
C ALA A 152 2.14 2.79 1.16
N LEU A 153 1.55 3.95 0.90
CA LEU A 153 1.30 4.99 1.90
C LEU A 153 0.02 5.73 1.51
N ARG A 154 -1.07 5.42 2.21
CA ARG A 154 -2.42 5.84 1.84
C ARG A 154 -3.23 6.24 3.06
N LEU A 155 -3.82 7.41 3.04
CA LEU A 155 -4.73 7.90 4.07
C LEU A 155 -6.18 7.71 3.63
N ILE A 156 -7.02 7.22 4.53
CA ILE A 156 -8.41 6.84 4.26
C ILE A 156 -9.28 7.40 5.38
N ARG A 157 -10.41 8.02 5.04
CA ARG A 157 -11.41 8.43 6.03
C ARG A 157 -12.08 7.19 6.62
N ARG A 158 -12.06 7.07 7.96
CA ARG A 158 -12.66 5.94 8.68
C ARG A 158 -14.11 5.72 8.26
N GLU A 159 -14.94 6.75 8.30
CA GLU A 159 -16.36 6.66 7.95
C GLU A 159 -16.63 6.11 6.54
N CYS A 160 -15.73 6.42 5.58
CA CYS A 160 -15.83 5.88 4.22
C CYS A 160 -15.45 4.40 4.18
N LEU A 161 -14.42 4.01 4.93
CA LEU A 161 -13.97 2.61 5.02
C LEU A 161 -15.03 1.74 5.72
N GLU A 162 -15.65 2.24 6.80
CA GLU A 162 -16.77 1.58 7.47
C GLU A 162 -17.97 1.39 6.53
N LYS A 163 -18.32 2.43 5.77
CA LYS A 163 -19.45 2.39 4.83
C LYS A 163 -19.30 1.32 3.75
N VAL A 164 -18.08 0.99 3.33
CA VAL A 164 -17.83 -0.07 2.33
C VAL A 164 -17.54 -1.43 2.97
N GLY A 165 -17.56 -1.53 4.31
CA GLY A 165 -17.39 -2.78 5.06
C GLY A 165 -15.93 -3.22 5.24
N GLY A 166 -14.97 -2.27 5.21
CA GLY A 166 -13.55 -2.55 5.43
C GLY A 166 -12.83 -3.18 4.24
N PHE A 167 -11.76 -3.91 4.53
CA PHE A 167 -10.96 -4.62 3.53
C PHE A 167 -11.59 -5.96 3.17
N LYS A 168 -11.25 -6.51 1.98
CA LYS A 168 -11.80 -7.77 1.46
C LYS A 168 -10.70 -8.76 1.09
N ASP A 169 -10.98 -10.05 1.27
CA ASP A 169 -10.07 -11.14 0.90
C ASP A 169 -10.02 -11.35 -0.62
N VAL A 170 -9.35 -10.46 -1.33
CA VAL A 170 -9.14 -10.51 -2.78
C VAL A 170 -7.70 -10.16 -3.11
N ILE A 171 -7.16 -10.69 -4.23
CA ILE A 171 -5.77 -10.46 -4.63
C ILE A 171 -5.48 -8.96 -4.84
N ALA A 172 -6.40 -8.23 -5.46
CA ALA A 172 -6.28 -6.80 -5.75
C ALA A 172 -7.06 -5.97 -4.72
N GLN A 173 -6.81 -6.16 -3.43
CA GLN A 173 -7.57 -5.53 -2.34
C GLN A 173 -7.62 -3.99 -2.45
N GLU A 174 -6.55 -3.34 -2.90
CA GLU A 174 -6.49 -1.89 -3.09
C GLU A 174 -7.42 -1.44 -4.21
N THR A 175 -7.36 -2.11 -5.36
CA THR A 175 -8.25 -1.81 -6.50
C THR A 175 -9.71 -2.14 -6.16
N GLN A 176 -9.95 -3.22 -5.39
CA GLN A 176 -11.30 -3.55 -4.93
C GLN A 176 -11.85 -2.45 -4.01
N LEU A 177 -11.02 -1.94 -3.11
CA LEU A 177 -11.40 -0.85 -2.22
C LEU A 177 -11.77 0.42 -3.02
N ASP A 178 -11.02 0.76 -4.07
CA ASP A 178 -11.34 1.89 -4.95
C ASP A 178 -12.65 1.69 -5.73
N ILE A 179 -12.93 0.45 -6.15
CA ILE A 179 -14.20 0.09 -6.78
C ILE A 179 -15.36 0.28 -5.79
N ASP A 180 -15.18 -0.18 -4.55
CA ASP A 180 -16.21 -0.10 -3.51
C ASP A 180 -16.47 1.35 -3.09
N PHE A 181 -15.43 2.17 -2.95
CA PHE A 181 -15.58 3.62 -2.73
C PHE A 181 -16.34 4.28 -3.86
N ARG A 182 -16.00 3.96 -5.11
CA ARG A 182 -16.71 4.53 -6.28
C ARG A 182 -18.18 4.14 -6.31
N LYS A 183 -18.52 2.89 -5.98
CA LYS A 183 -19.91 2.43 -5.86
C LYS A 183 -20.67 3.14 -4.74
N ALA A 184 -19.98 3.52 -3.68
CA ALA A 184 -20.54 4.28 -2.57
C ALA A 184 -20.60 5.80 -2.82
N GLY A 185 -20.22 6.27 -4.02
CA GLY A 185 -20.23 7.67 -4.42
C GLY A 185 -18.97 8.47 -4.03
N TYR A 186 -17.91 7.78 -3.61
CA TYR A 186 -16.65 8.40 -3.22
C TYR A 186 -15.57 8.30 -4.30
N LYS A 187 -14.54 9.12 -4.17
CA LYS A 187 -13.34 9.14 -5.02
C LYS A 187 -12.10 8.77 -4.23
N SER A 188 -11.14 8.19 -4.94
CA SER A 188 -9.76 8.04 -4.47
C SER A 188 -8.85 8.93 -5.32
N LYS A 189 -7.84 9.56 -4.70
CA LYS A 189 -6.90 10.47 -5.37
C LYS A 189 -5.46 10.07 -5.13
N VAL A 190 -4.57 10.42 -6.06
CA VAL A 190 -3.12 10.40 -5.85
C VAL A 190 -2.62 11.83 -5.77
N VAL A 191 -1.88 12.14 -4.71
CA VAL A 191 -1.21 13.44 -4.55
C VAL A 191 0.18 13.35 -5.15
N THR A 192 0.51 14.26 -6.07
CA THR A 192 1.76 14.23 -6.84
C THR A 192 2.87 15.11 -6.28
N ASN A 193 2.54 16.04 -5.37
CA ASN A 193 3.48 16.95 -4.71
C ASN A 193 4.11 16.37 -3.44
N VAL A 194 3.62 15.23 -2.94
CA VAL A 194 4.19 14.51 -1.79
C VAL A 194 4.63 13.12 -2.25
N THR A 195 5.91 12.82 -2.06
CA THR A 195 6.51 11.58 -2.56
C THR A 195 7.07 10.75 -1.41
N CYS A 196 6.75 9.46 -1.37
CA CYS A 196 7.39 8.46 -0.55
C CYS A 196 8.28 7.54 -1.40
N TYR A 197 9.24 6.86 -0.77
CA TYR A 197 10.21 6.05 -1.48
C TYR A 197 10.17 4.60 -1.01
N HIS A 198 10.11 3.68 -1.97
CA HIS A 198 10.24 2.26 -1.72
C HIS A 198 11.72 1.89 -1.55
N LEU A 199 12.07 1.33 -0.41
CA LEU A 199 13.46 1.09 0.02
C LEU A 199 14.10 -0.13 -0.63
N ARG A 200 13.30 -1.05 -1.17
CA ARG A 200 13.80 -2.32 -1.73
C ARG A 200 14.70 -2.10 -2.95
N LYS A 201 15.74 -2.92 -3.02
CA LYS A 201 16.55 -3.03 -4.23
C LYS A 201 15.71 -3.63 -5.35
N PHE A 202 15.87 -3.07 -6.56
CA PHE A 202 15.21 -3.60 -7.75
C PHE A 202 15.64 -5.04 -8.01
N SER A 203 14.67 -5.90 -8.29
CA SER A 203 14.89 -7.28 -8.69
C SER A 203 14.01 -7.60 -9.90
N PHE A 204 14.64 -7.96 -11.01
CA PHE A 204 13.92 -8.32 -12.24
C PHE A 204 12.94 -9.48 -12.02
N LYS A 205 13.36 -10.52 -11.28
CA LYS A 205 12.51 -11.67 -10.92
C LYS A 205 11.26 -11.23 -10.15
N LYS A 206 11.42 -10.34 -9.15
CA LYS A 206 10.29 -9.79 -8.38
C LYS A 206 9.40 -8.90 -9.26
N ALA A 207 9.97 -8.09 -10.16
CA ALA A 207 9.22 -7.24 -11.07
C ALA A 207 8.36 -8.06 -12.04
N VAL A 208 8.89 -9.14 -12.60
CA VAL A 208 8.14 -10.07 -13.46
C VAL A 208 7.01 -10.74 -12.67
N ARG A 209 7.30 -11.27 -11.48
CA ARG A 209 6.30 -11.90 -10.60
C ARG A 209 5.16 -10.92 -10.26
N SER A 210 5.50 -9.70 -9.87
CA SER A 210 4.53 -8.63 -9.58
C SER A 210 3.65 -8.29 -10.78
N GLN A 211 4.23 -8.23 -11.99
CA GLN A 211 3.45 -8.00 -13.20
C GLN A 211 2.47 -9.14 -13.50
N ILE A 212 2.90 -10.39 -13.33
CA ILE A 212 2.03 -11.56 -13.52
C ILE A 212 0.87 -11.53 -12.52
N GLN A 213 1.16 -11.27 -11.24
CA GLN A 213 0.11 -11.14 -10.22
C GLN A 213 -0.85 -10.00 -10.52
N ALA A 214 -0.32 -8.85 -10.97
CA ALA A 214 -1.15 -7.73 -11.40
C ALA A 214 -2.05 -8.09 -12.60
N GLY A 215 -1.62 -8.99 -13.47
CA GLY A 215 -2.44 -9.54 -14.56
C GLY A 215 -3.58 -10.42 -14.04
N LYS A 216 -3.27 -11.37 -13.12
CA LYS A 216 -4.28 -12.22 -12.47
C LYS A 216 -5.33 -11.37 -11.73
N ALA A 217 -4.88 -10.37 -10.97
CA ALA A 217 -5.74 -9.44 -10.25
C ALA A 217 -6.73 -8.72 -11.18
N ARG A 218 -6.25 -8.22 -12.34
CA ARG A 218 -7.09 -7.57 -13.34
C ARG A 218 -8.13 -8.51 -13.95
N LYS A 219 -7.79 -9.79 -14.10
CA LYS A 219 -8.73 -10.83 -14.53
C LYS A 219 -9.80 -11.07 -13.48
N GLN A 220 -9.43 -11.18 -12.22
CA GLN A 220 -10.36 -11.37 -11.10
C GLN A 220 -11.40 -10.25 -10.99
N ILE A 221 -10.99 -8.99 -11.16
CA ILE A 221 -11.91 -7.84 -11.17
C ILE A 221 -12.61 -7.62 -12.52
N ARG A 222 -12.49 -8.56 -13.45
CA ARG A 222 -13.10 -8.52 -14.79
C ARG A 222 -12.76 -7.23 -15.58
N MET A 223 -11.52 -6.73 -15.45
CA MET A 223 -11.09 -5.57 -16.20
C MET A 223 -11.13 -5.85 -17.71
N PRO A 224 -11.67 -4.96 -18.57
CA PRO A 224 -11.71 -5.19 -20.01
C PRO A 224 -10.32 -5.39 -20.61
N PHE A 225 -10.21 -6.38 -21.52
CA PHE A 225 -8.94 -6.75 -22.17
C PHE A 225 -8.18 -5.55 -22.76
N TRP A 226 -8.86 -4.66 -23.48
CA TRP A 226 -8.25 -3.49 -24.10
C TRP A 226 -7.59 -2.53 -23.10
N ARG A 227 -8.17 -2.41 -21.91
CA ARG A 227 -7.57 -1.63 -20.83
C ARG A 227 -6.30 -2.30 -20.30
N VAL A 228 -6.30 -3.63 -20.18
CA VAL A 228 -5.11 -4.41 -19.76
C VAL A 228 -4.01 -4.31 -20.83
N LEU A 229 -4.36 -4.43 -22.11
CA LEU A 229 -3.43 -4.25 -23.21
C LEU A 229 -2.81 -2.85 -23.20
N GLY A 230 -3.62 -1.81 -23.05
CA GLY A 230 -3.13 -0.43 -22.92
C GLY A 230 -2.14 -0.28 -21.76
N HIS A 231 -2.45 -0.85 -20.59
CA HIS A 231 -1.52 -0.86 -19.46
C HIS A 231 -0.22 -1.61 -19.74
N ALA A 232 -0.28 -2.75 -20.45
CA ALA A 232 0.90 -3.55 -20.77
C ALA A 232 1.84 -2.82 -21.73
N VAL A 233 1.28 -2.18 -22.75
CA VAL A 233 2.05 -1.46 -23.79
C VAL A 233 2.56 -0.11 -23.27
N LEU A 234 1.67 0.78 -22.81
CA LEU A 234 2.03 2.15 -22.42
C LEU A 234 2.91 2.22 -21.16
N ARG A 235 2.82 1.21 -20.29
CA ARG A 235 3.64 1.13 -19.07
C ARG A 235 4.81 0.16 -19.18
N LEU A 236 5.07 -0.40 -20.37
CA LEU A 236 6.11 -1.40 -20.62
C LEU A 236 6.06 -2.57 -19.62
N ARG A 237 4.87 -3.16 -19.46
CA ARG A 237 4.59 -4.27 -18.52
C ARG A 237 4.03 -5.50 -19.21
N PRO A 238 4.78 -6.14 -20.13
CA PRO A 238 4.26 -7.24 -20.96
C PRO A 238 3.80 -8.45 -20.13
N PHE A 239 4.45 -8.72 -19.01
CA PHE A 239 4.07 -9.85 -18.14
C PHE A 239 2.72 -9.66 -17.44
N THR A 240 2.19 -8.44 -17.39
CA THR A 240 0.80 -8.20 -16.93
C THR A 240 -0.20 -8.83 -17.90
N LEU A 241 0.03 -8.69 -19.20
CA LEU A 241 -0.81 -9.32 -20.22
C LEU A 241 -0.71 -10.85 -20.17
N TYR A 242 0.50 -11.38 -19.98
CA TYR A 242 0.72 -12.82 -19.79
C TYR A 242 -0.06 -13.35 -18.57
N GLY A 243 0.02 -12.66 -17.43
CA GLY A 243 -0.72 -13.05 -16.22
C GLY A 243 -2.24 -13.00 -16.39
N TYR A 244 -2.75 -12.03 -17.17
CA TYR A 244 -4.17 -11.90 -17.46
C TYR A 244 -4.69 -13.02 -18.36
N LEU A 245 -3.93 -13.42 -19.39
CA LEU A 245 -4.38 -14.39 -20.40
C LEU A 245 -4.17 -15.86 -19.97
N PHE A 246 -2.98 -16.19 -19.47
CA PHE A 246 -2.51 -17.58 -19.41
C PHE A 246 -2.44 -18.17 -18.01
N LYS A 247 -2.48 -17.36 -16.95
CA LYS A 247 -2.45 -17.92 -15.60
C LYS A 247 -3.87 -18.12 -15.05
N LYS A 248 -4.16 -19.38 -14.64
CA LYS A 248 -5.35 -19.69 -13.84
C LYS A 248 -5.24 -19.03 -12.46
N GLU A 249 -6.36 -18.83 -11.79
CA GLU A 249 -6.41 -18.55 -10.35
C GLU A 249 -5.86 -19.79 -9.64
N ASP A 250 -4.58 -19.74 -9.26
CA ASP A 250 -4.05 -20.77 -8.38
C ASP A 250 -4.61 -20.51 -6.98
N ASP A 251 -5.16 -21.51 -6.35
CA ASP A 251 -5.39 -21.49 -4.91
C ASP A 251 -4.05 -21.24 -4.24
N HIS A 252 -3.92 -20.07 -3.59
CA HIS A 252 -2.68 -19.66 -2.94
C HIS A 252 -2.46 -20.51 -1.68
N HIS A 253 -1.85 -21.67 -1.86
CA HIS A 253 -1.01 -22.31 -0.86
C HIS A 253 0.39 -22.41 -1.48
N GLU A 254 1.17 -21.35 -1.30
CA GLU A 254 2.64 -21.39 -1.32
C GLU A 254 3.16 -19.97 -1.22
N SER A 255 3.47 -19.59 -0.01
CA SER A 255 4.36 -18.48 0.29
C SER A 255 5.48 -19.03 1.15
N ASN A 256 6.59 -19.30 0.55
CA ASN A 256 7.90 -19.30 1.20
C ASN A 256 8.68 -18.06 0.78
#